data_b12bb3a0e432f0be20ccb31d8a1199fc
#
_entry.id   b12bb3a0e432f0be20ccb31d8a1199fc
#
_cell.length_a   1.000
_cell.length_b   1.000
_cell.length_c   1.000
_cell.angle_alpha   90.00
_cell.angle_beta   90.00
_cell.angle_gamma   90.00
#
_symmetry.space_group_name_H-M   'P 1'
#
loop_
_entity.id
_entity.type
_entity.pdbx_description
1 polymer ?
#
loop_
_entity_poly.entity_id
_entity_poly.type
_entity_poly.pdbx_seq_one_letter_code
_entity_poly.pdbx_strand_id
1 'polypeptide(L)'
;MSITLSELSQKLGVEHHGDGSVIILGFRSLDRQAPGMMVMAEESEQLEKVAPEVSCVLHSDQLEVDKPGIAHKNPRILLARILELFHPQAPSEPGIHELATVDSRAEIHQSASVGPHCVVGPRVKLGAGVVLRAFVVIGEDSTVGEGSFLQPHVVIGAGCRI
;
A
#
# COMPACT_ATOMS: atom_id res chain seq x y z
N MET A 1 -3.88 12.66 -6.19
CA MET A 1 -3.22 12.26 -7.44
C MET A 1 -4.30 11.94 -8.44
N SER A 2 -4.19 12.36 -9.70
CA SER A 2 -5.08 11.95 -10.78
C SER A 2 -4.25 11.22 -11.84
N ILE A 3 -4.81 10.19 -12.45
CA ILE A 3 -4.14 9.38 -13.47
C ILE A 3 -5.15 8.98 -14.53
N THR A 4 -4.77 8.88 -15.80
CA THR A 4 -5.64 8.33 -16.83
C THR A 4 -5.68 6.80 -16.78
N LEU A 5 -6.72 6.19 -17.34
CA LEU A 5 -6.84 4.73 -17.40
C LEU A 5 -5.68 4.10 -18.18
N SER A 6 -5.25 4.75 -19.28
CA SER A 6 -4.07 4.31 -20.06
C SER A 6 -2.78 4.36 -19.24
N GLU A 7 -2.53 5.44 -18.50
CA GLU A 7 -1.34 5.55 -17.64
C GLU A 7 -1.36 4.54 -16.50
N LEU A 8 -2.54 4.30 -15.91
CA LEU A 8 -2.71 3.31 -14.85
C LEU A 8 -2.40 1.90 -15.36
N SER A 9 -2.98 1.51 -16.49
CA SER A 9 -2.73 0.19 -17.09
C SER A 9 -1.27 0.01 -17.48
N GLN A 10 -0.61 1.04 -18.02
CA GLN A 10 0.81 0.98 -18.32
C GLN A 10 1.67 0.76 -17.05
N LYS A 11 1.39 1.48 -15.97
CA LYS A 11 2.10 1.31 -14.68
C LYS A 11 1.89 -0.07 -14.05
N LEU A 12 0.72 -0.65 -14.25
CA LEU A 12 0.38 -1.98 -13.72
C LEU A 12 0.85 -3.12 -14.64
N GLY A 13 1.22 -2.82 -15.88
CA GLY A 13 1.59 -3.83 -16.89
C GLY A 13 0.41 -4.67 -17.35
N VAL A 14 -0.79 -4.09 -17.43
CA VAL A 14 -2.03 -4.75 -17.85
C VAL A 14 -2.71 -3.99 -18.99
N GLU A 15 -3.60 -4.65 -19.73
CA GLU A 15 -4.42 -4.01 -20.74
C GLU A 15 -5.68 -3.40 -20.12
N HIS A 16 -6.18 -2.33 -20.74
CA HIS A 16 -7.51 -1.75 -20.45
C HIS A 16 -8.41 -1.84 -21.66
N HIS A 17 -9.69 -1.72 -21.45
CA HIS A 17 -10.67 -1.59 -22.51
C HIS A 17 -11.45 -0.26 -22.37
N GLY A 18 -12.10 0.17 -23.45
CA GLY A 18 -12.82 1.43 -23.51
C GLY A 18 -11.91 2.66 -23.64
N ASP A 19 -12.44 3.82 -23.25
CA ASP A 19 -11.72 5.09 -23.37
C ASP A 19 -10.59 5.22 -22.35
N GLY A 20 -9.35 5.10 -22.82
CA GLY A 20 -8.14 5.21 -21.99
C GLY A 20 -7.84 6.61 -21.47
N SER A 21 -8.51 7.66 -21.97
CA SER A 21 -8.34 9.04 -21.53
C SER A 21 -9.12 9.38 -20.25
N VAL A 22 -9.97 8.48 -19.80
CA VAL A 22 -10.77 8.65 -18.59
C VAL A 22 -9.88 8.89 -17.38
N ILE A 23 -10.18 9.96 -16.63
CA ILE A 23 -9.42 10.36 -15.45
C ILE A 23 -9.93 9.60 -14.23
N ILE A 24 -8.98 9.03 -13.48
CA ILE A 24 -9.22 8.31 -12.23
C ILE A 24 -8.61 9.11 -11.10
N LEU A 25 -9.44 9.49 -10.12
CA LEU A 25 -9.04 10.25 -8.94
C LEU A 25 -8.71 9.35 -7.75
N GLY A 26 -9.14 8.10 -7.79
CA GLY A 26 -8.92 7.12 -6.73
C GLY A 26 -9.84 5.92 -6.86
N PHE A 27 -9.86 5.10 -5.81
CA PHE A 27 -10.71 3.92 -5.70
C PHE A 27 -11.75 4.09 -4.61
N ARG A 28 -12.95 3.53 -4.83
CA ARG A 28 -14.03 3.45 -3.84
C ARG A 28 -14.72 2.09 -3.89
N SER A 29 -15.31 1.70 -2.78
CA SER A 29 -16.21 0.56 -2.71
C SER A 29 -17.56 0.87 -3.36
N LEU A 30 -18.30 -0.16 -3.76
CA LEU A 30 -19.60 -0.03 -4.44
C LEU A 30 -20.68 0.71 -3.62
N ASP A 31 -20.56 0.72 -2.30
CA ASP A 31 -21.45 1.44 -1.38
C ASP A 31 -21.12 2.94 -1.23
N ARG A 32 -19.93 3.37 -1.73
CA ARG A 32 -19.42 4.75 -1.60
C ARG A 32 -18.92 5.31 -2.92
N GLN A 33 -19.63 5.02 -3.99
CA GLN A 33 -19.29 5.47 -5.33
C GLN A 33 -19.31 6.99 -5.43
N ALA A 34 -18.50 7.53 -6.33
CA ALA A 34 -18.45 8.96 -6.62
C ALA A 34 -17.90 9.21 -8.04
N PRO A 35 -18.19 10.37 -8.64
CA PRO A 35 -17.60 10.76 -9.93
C PRO A 35 -16.07 10.75 -9.89
N GLY A 36 -15.45 10.33 -10.97
CA GLY A 36 -13.99 10.26 -11.07
C GLY A 36 -13.35 9.07 -10.34
N MET A 37 -14.13 8.20 -9.74
CA MET A 37 -13.60 7.03 -9.02
C MET A 37 -13.61 5.77 -9.85
N MET A 38 -12.69 4.87 -9.55
CA MET A 38 -12.72 3.47 -9.95
C MET A 38 -13.44 2.66 -8.87
N VAL A 39 -14.20 1.67 -9.29
CA VAL A 39 -14.78 0.65 -8.41
C VAL A 39 -14.38 -0.75 -8.87
N MET A 40 -14.55 -1.75 -8.00
CA MET A 40 -14.30 -3.14 -8.37
C MET A 40 -15.60 -3.95 -8.40
N ALA A 41 -15.74 -4.82 -9.41
CA ALA A 41 -16.81 -5.79 -9.55
C ALA A 41 -16.24 -7.17 -9.90
N GLU A 42 -16.59 -8.18 -9.16
CA GLU A 42 -16.15 -9.57 -9.38
C GLU A 42 -17.31 -10.44 -9.91
N GLU A 43 -18.53 -9.99 -9.72
CA GLU A 43 -19.77 -10.70 -10.09
C GLU A 43 -20.75 -9.79 -10.83
N SER A 44 -21.61 -10.36 -11.65
CA SER A 44 -22.59 -9.61 -12.46
C SER A 44 -23.54 -8.75 -11.61
N GLU A 45 -23.97 -9.25 -10.45
CA GLU A 45 -24.83 -8.50 -9.52
C GLU A 45 -24.15 -7.21 -9.01
N GLN A 46 -22.83 -7.22 -8.90
CA GLN A 46 -22.05 -6.05 -8.52
C GLN A 46 -21.98 -5.02 -9.64
N LEU A 47 -21.92 -5.46 -10.91
CA LEU A 47 -21.94 -4.57 -12.07
C LEU A 47 -23.25 -3.79 -12.18
N GLU A 48 -24.38 -4.41 -11.88
CA GLU A 48 -25.68 -3.74 -11.86
C GLU A 48 -25.75 -2.59 -10.85
N LYS A 49 -24.92 -2.64 -9.80
CA LYS A 49 -24.81 -1.62 -8.77
C LYS A 49 -23.84 -0.49 -9.11
N VAL A 50 -23.11 -0.60 -10.23
CA VAL A 50 -22.15 0.44 -10.63
C VAL A 50 -22.88 1.68 -11.13
N ALA A 51 -22.70 2.78 -10.43
CA ALA A 51 -23.33 4.04 -10.75
C ALA A 51 -22.84 4.62 -12.10
N PRO A 52 -23.69 5.35 -12.84
CA PRO A 52 -23.31 5.93 -14.14
C PRO A 52 -22.11 6.88 -14.08
N GLU A 53 -21.95 7.62 -12.99
CA GLU A 53 -20.89 8.61 -12.76
C GLU A 53 -19.53 8.02 -12.45
N VAL A 54 -19.43 6.72 -12.18
CA VAL A 54 -18.14 6.02 -11.97
C VAL A 54 -17.32 6.06 -13.27
N SER A 55 -16.06 6.45 -13.15
CA SER A 55 -15.18 6.65 -14.32
C SER A 55 -14.76 5.34 -14.97
N CYS A 56 -14.42 4.33 -14.18
CA CYS A 56 -13.99 3.04 -14.72
C CYS A 56 -14.20 1.90 -13.69
N VAL A 57 -14.13 0.68 -14.19
CA VAL A 57 -14.35 -0.53 -13.40
C VAL A 57 -13.13 -1.45 -13.47
N LEU A 58 -12.65 -1.89 -12.33
CA LEU A 58 -11.76 -3.04 -12.22
C LEU A 58 -12.63 -4.29 -12.06
N HIS A 59 -12.51 -5.27 -12.94
CA HIS A 59 -13.42 -6.41 -12.91
C HIS A 59 -12.76 -7.74 -13.23
N SER A 60 -13.48 -8.83 -12.94
CA SER A 60 -13.08 -10.17 -13.37
C SER A 60 -13.05 -10.26 -14.89
N ASP A 61 -12.08 -10.97 -15.46
CA ASP A 61 -11.97 -11.26 -16.89
C ASP A 61 -13.10 -12.15 -17.43
N GLN A 62 -13.94 -12.69 -16.55
CA GLN A 62 -15.13 -13.45 -16.89
C GLN A 62 -16.38 -12.59 -17.09
N LEU A 63 -16.29 -11.29 -16.83
CA LEU A 63 -17.40 -10.35 -16.94
C LEU A 63 -17.27 -9.49 -18.21
N GLU A 64 -18.38 -9.32 -18.93
CA GLU A 64 -18.48 -8.32 -20.00
C GLU A 64 -18.90 -6.98 -19.39
N VAL A 65 -18.10 -5.94 -19.63
CA VAL A 65 -18.31 -4.62 -19.04
C VAL A 65 -18.17 -3.55 -20.13
N ASP A 66 -19.24 -2.79 -20.35
CA ASP A 66 -19.28 -1.72 -21.38
C ASP A 66 -18.51 -0.47 -20.94
N LYS A 67 -18.41 -0.21 -19.62
CA LYS A 67 -17.67 0.94 -19.09
C LYS A 67 -16.17 0.75 -19.30
N PRO A 68 -15.41 1.86 -19.48
CA PRO A 68 -13.96 1.78 -19.47
C PRO A 68 -13.44 1.06 -18.22
N GLY A 69 -12.44 0.21 -18.38
CA GLY A 69 -11.99 -0.57 -17.23
C GLY A 69 -10.77 -1.44 -17.49
N ILE A 70 -10.45 -2.21 -16.48
CA ILE A 70 -9.37 -3.20 -16.50
C ILE A 70 -9.96 -4.56 -16.13
N ALA A 71 -9.87 -5.51 -17.07
CA ALA A 71 -10.21 -6.91 -16.83
C ALA A 71 -8.99 -7.65 -16.27
N HIS A 72 -9.15 -8.42 -15.20
CA HIS A 72 -8.08 -9.21 -14.65
C HIS A 72 -8.58 -10.50 -14.02
N LYS A 73 -7.81 -11.60 -14.17
CA LYS A 73 -8.13 -12.91 -13.59
C LYS A 73 -8.31 -12.86 -12.07
N ASN A 74 -7.58 -11.99 -11.40
CA ASN A 74 -7.69 -11.77 -9.96
C ASN A 74 -7.71 -10.25 -9.68
N PRO A 75 -8.88 -9.61 -9.71
CA PRO A 75 -9.01 -8.15 -9.52
C PRO A 75 -8.50 -7.67 -8.17
N ARG A 76 -8.61 -8.50 -7.12
CA ARG A 76 -8.17 -8.12 -5.76
C ARG A 76 -6.66 -7.91 -5.66
N ILE A 77 -5.88 -8.73 -6.36
CA ILE A 77 -4.41 -8.55 -6.40
C ILE A 77 -4.07 -7.23 -7.11
N LEU A 78 -4.77 -6.96 -8.21
CA LEU A 78 -4.54 -5.72 -8.95
C LEU A 78 -4.99 -4.51 -8.16
N LEU A 79 -6.10 -4.61 -7.42
CA LEU A 79 -6.58 -3.57 -6.52
C LEU A 79 -5.52 -3.20 -5.47
N ALA A 80 -4.83 -4.17 -4.87
CA ALA A 80 -3.78 -3.88 -3.91
C ALA A 80 -2.70 -2.97 -4.52
N ARG A 81 -2.23 -3.29 -5.74
CA ARG A 81 -1.26 -2.45 -6.48
C ARG A 81 -1.81 -1.07 -6.84
N ILE A 82 -3.09 -0.99 -7.21
CA ILE A 82 -3.77 0.29 -7.49
C ILE A 82 -3.80 1.15 -6.23
N LEU A 83 -4.14 0.59 -5.08
CA LEU A 83 -4.19 1.31 -3.82
C LEU A 83 -2.80 1.82 -3.40
N GLU A 84 -1.74 1.06 -3.61
CA GLU A 84 -0.36 1.51 -3.38
C GLU A 84 0.01 2.73 -4.25
N LEU A 85 -0.44 2.75 -5.52
CA LEU A 85 -0.19 3.89 -6.41
C LEU A 85 -0.93 5.16 -5.96
N PHE A 86 -2.16 5.04 -5.45
CA PHE A 86 -2.95 6.18 -4.98
C PHE A 86 -2.59 6.62 -3.56
N HIS A 87 -2.05 5.72 -2.74
CA HIS A 87 -1.68 5.96 -1.36
C HIS A 87 -0.21 5.55 -1.11
N PRO A 88 0.74 6.17 -1.84
CA PRO A 88 2.15 5.85 -1.61
C PRO A 88 2.51 6.16 -0.17
N GLN A 89 3.25 5.25 0.44
CA GLN A 89 3.82 5.53 1.76
C GLN A 89 4.78 6.70 1.65
N ALA A 90 4.71 7.62 2.60
CA ALA A 90 5.65 8.73 2.63
C ALA A 90 7.07 8.18 2.73
N PRO A 91 7.99 8.63 1.87
CA PRO A 91 9.37 8.18 1.91
C PRO A 91 9.96 8.46 3.30
N SER A 92 10.71 7.52 3.80
CA SER A 92 11.46 7.67 5.05
C SER A 92 12.94 7.69 4.70
N GLU A 93 13.62 8.76 5.11
CA GLU A 93 15.07 8.84 4.93
C GLU A 93 15.74 7.81 5.82
N PRO A 94 16.74 7.05 5.32
CA PRO A 94 17.52 6.15 6.14
C PRO A 94 18.24 6.89 7.27
N GLY A 95 18.35 6.26 8.41
CA GLY A 95 19.06 6.81 9.56
C GLY A 95 18.30 6.66 10.87
N ILE A 96 18.96 7.04 11.95
CA ILE A 96 18.42 7.01 13.30
C ILE A 96 18.17 8.44 13.74
N HIS A 97 16.93 8.75 14.08
CA HIS A 97 16.55 10.06 14.56
C HIS A 97 17.24 10.36 15.92
N GLU A 98 17.69 11.58 16.12
CA GLU A 98 18.42 12.01 17.34
C GLU A 98 17.67 11.77 18.66
N LEU A 99 16.33 11.79 18.61
CA LEU A 99 15.47 11.52 19.76
C LEU A 99 15.12 10.02 19.93
N ALA A 100 15.69 9.13 19.12
CA ALA A 100 15.52 7.69 19.31
C ALA A 100 16.51 7.16 20.35
N THR A 101 16.08 6.19 21.14
CA THR A 101 16.93 5.45 22.08
C THR A 101 17.22 4.08 21.50
N VAL A 102 18.47 3.87 21.11
CA VAL A 102 18.92 2.60 20.50
C VAL A 102 20.03 2.01 21.36
N ASP A 103 19.86 0.76 21.78
CA ASP A 103 20.93 0.05 22.52
C ASP A 103 22.15 -0.18 21.61
N SER A 104 23.33 0.01 22.14
CA SER A 104 24.59 -0.12 21.39
C SER A 104 24.84 -1.52 20.81
N ARG A 105 24.15 -2.53 21.30
CA ARG A 105 24.22 -3.91 20.83
C ARG A 105 23.17 -4.23 19.75
N ALA A 106 22.32 -3.27 19.39
CA ALA A 106 21.38 -3.45 18.28
C ALA A 106 22.12 -3.40 16.94
N GLU A 107 21.70 -4.25 16.01
CA GLU A 107 22.21 -4.30 14.63
C GLU A 107 21.18 -3.64 13.71
N ILE A 108 21.49 -2.44 13.22
CA ILE A 108 20.58 -1.70 12.35
C ILE A 108 21.19 -1.59 10.96
N HIS A 109 20.46 -2.09 9.94
CA HIS A 109 20.92 -1.97 8.56
C HIS A 109 20.98 -0.50 8.14
N GLN A 110 22.03 -0.12 7.38
CA GLN A 110 22.28 1.27 6.95
C GLN A 110 21.12 1.93 6.18
N SER A 111 20.26 1.14 5.54
CA SER A 111 19.07 1.62 4.82
C SER A 111 17.79 1.62 5.69
N ALA A 112 17.87 1.23 6.95
CA ALA A 112 16.74 1.31 7.86
C ALA A 112 16.51 2.75 8.34
N SER A 113 15.25 3.09 8.64
CA SER A 113 14.84 4.38 9.18
C SER A 113 14.24 4.19 10.57
N VAL A 114 14.79 4.86 11.58
CA VAL A 114 14.30 4.83 12.96
C VAL A 114 13.82 6.23 13.34
N GLY A 115 12.50 6.38 13.49
CA GLY A 115 11.82 7.64 13.77
C GLY A 115 12.05 8.16 15.21
N PRO A 116 11.54 9.37 15.50
CA PRO A 116 11.70 10.00 16.80
C PRO A 116 11.03 9.19 17.92
N HIS A 117 11.64 9.22 19.09
CA HIS A 117 11.14 8.55 20.31
C HIS A 117 10.95 7.02 20.15
N CYS A 118 11.57 6.41 19.16
CA CYS A 118 11.67 4.96 19.11
C CYS A 118 12.59 4.44 20.20
N VAL A 119 12.27 3.26 20.73
CA VAL A 119 13.12 2.53 21.66
C VAL A 119 13.48 1.18 21.04
N VAL A 120 14.76 0.95 20.79
CA VAL A 120 15.27 -0.29 20.22
C VAL A 120 16.15 -0.97 21.26
N GLY A 121 15.70 -2.13 21.74
CA GLY A 121 16.35 -2.90 22.78
C GLY A 121 17.66 -3.57 22.35
N PRO A 122 18.36 -4.18 23.30
CA PRO A 122 19.61 -4.86 23.04
C PRO A 122 19.45 -6.07 22.11
N ARG A 123 20.43 -6.30 21.24
CA ARG A 123 20.50 -7.42 20.29
C ARG A 123 19.32 -7.48 19.30
N VAL A 124 18.56 -6.40 19.19
CA VAL A 124 17.55 -6.24 18.12
C VAL A 124 18.25 -6.16 16.78
N LYS A 125 17.65 -6.82 15.77
CA LYS A 125 18.13 -6.76 14.38
C LYS A 125 17.08 -6.11 13.50
N LEU A 126 17.45 -4.99 12.85
CA LEU A 126 16.60 -4.35 11.83
C LEU A 126 17.17 -4.60 10.44
N GLY A 127 16.39 -5.26 9.59
CA GLY A 127 16.76 -5.59 8.21
C GLY A 127 16.81 -4.36 7.29
N ALA A 128 17.19 -4.61 6.03
CA ALA A 128 17.25 -3.57 5.00
C ALA A 128 15.89 -2.91 4.77
N GLY A 129 15.85 -1.58 4.61
CA GLY A 129 14.62 -0.84 4.32
C GLY A 129 13.55 -0.88 5.40
N VAL A 130 13.87 -1.36 6.61
CA VAL A 130 12.93 -1.30 7.74
C VAL A 130 12.63 0.15 8.09
N VAL A 131 11.35 0.46 8.29
CA VAL A 131 10.90 1.79 8.72
C VAL A 131 10.16 1.68 10.05
N LEU A 132 10.72 2.31 11.07
CA LEU A 132 10.06 2.51 12.35
C LEU A 132 9.56 3.94 12.43
N ARG A 133 8.22 4.11 12.50
CA ARG A 133 7.62 5.43 12.73
C ARG A 133 7.81 5.87 14.18
N ALA A 134 7.38 7.08 14.52
CA ALA A 134 7.56 7.63 15.86
C ALA A 134 6.96 6.72 16.97
N PHE A 135 7.62 6.68 18.12
CA PHE A 135 7.17 5.96 19.33
C PHE A 135 7.07 4.43 19.18
N VAL A 136 7.79 3.84 18.25
CA VAL A 136 7.87 2.37 18.15
C VAL A 136 8.82 1.84 19.24
N VAL A 137 8.41 0.78 19.93
CA VAL A 137 9.21 0.10 20.92
C VAL A 137 9.49 -1.33 20.49
N ILE A 138 10.76 -1.75 20.48
CA ILE A 138 11.16 -3.11 20.14
C ILE A 138 11.97 -3.70 21.30
N GLY A 139 11.43 -4.77 21.87
CA GLY A 139 12.08 -5.52 22.96
C GLY A 139 13.32 -6.29 22.50
N GLU A 140 14.16 -6.61 23.47
CA GLU A 140 15.46 -7.30 23.27
C GLU A 140 15.31 -8.60 22.46
N ASP A 141 16.40 -8.99 21.77
CA ASP A 141 16.50 -10.23 20.98
C ASP A 141 15.48 -10.36 19.83
N SER A 142 14.78 -9.29 19.48
CA SER A 142 13.79 -9.31 18.39
C SER A 142 14.44 -9.03 17.03
N THR A 143 13.85 -9.60 15.97
CA THR A 143 14.29 -9.38 14.59
C THR A 143 13.14 -8.82 13.77
N VAL A 144 13.38 -7.72 13.06
CA VAL A 144 12.45 -7.13 12.10
C VAL A 144 13.02 -7.31 10.70
N GLY A 145 12.30 -8.07 9.87
CA GLY A 145 12.73 -8.42 8.52
C GLY A 145 12.75 -7.25 7.55
N GLU A 146 13.40 -7.47 6.42
CA GLU A 146 13.57 -6.49 5.35
C GLU A 146 12.23 -5.90 4.87
N GLY A 147 12.22 -4.58 4.61
CA GLY A 147 11.06 -3.87 4.09
C GLY A 147 9.89 -3.73 5.06
N SER A 148 10.02 -4.20 6.31
CA SER A 148 8.96 -4.05 7.31
C SER A 148 8.69 -2.58 7.63
N PHE A 149 7.41 -2.23 7.74
CA PHE A 149 6.97 -0.88 8.07
C PHE A 149 6.10 -0.89 9.32
N LEU A 150 6.59 -0.24 10.39
CA LEU A 150 5.94 -0.20 11.70
C LEU A 150 5.34 1.18 11.94
N GLN A 151 4.02 1.20 12.12
CA GLN A 151 3.26 2.42 12.37
C GLN A 151 3.59 3.02 13.74
N PRO A 152 3.24 4.30 13.98
CA PRO A 152 3.45 4.92 15.30
C PRO A 152 2.82 4.11 16.44
N HIS A 153 3.51 4.11 17.59
CA HIS A 153 3.06 3.44 18.82
C HIS A 153 2.97 1.91 18.74
N VAL A 154 3.58 1.27 17.74
CA VAL A 154 3.70 -0.19 17.72
C VAL A 154 4.68 -0.64 18.80
N VAL A 155 4.30 -1.63 19.59
CA VAL A 155 5.15 -2.27 20.60
C VAL A 155 5.36 -3.73 20.24
N ILE A 156 6.62 -4.12 20.08
CA ILE A 156 7.07 -5.49 19.87
C ILE A 156 7.75 -5.97 21.14
N GLY A 157 7.29 -7.09 21.71
CA GLY A 157 7.91 -7.71 22.88
C GLY A 157 9.30 -8.28 22.59
N ALA A 158 9.95 -8.80 23.61
CA ALA A 158 11.26 -9.44 23.47
C ALA A 158 11.18 -10.76 22.69
N GLY A 159 12.24 -11.12 21.95
CA GLY A 159 12.39 -12.39 21.24
C GLY A 159 11.44 -12.61 20.07
N CYS A 160 10.81 -11.55 19.54
CA CYS A 160 9.87 -11.64 18.42
C CYS A 160 10.59 -11.66 17.06
N ARG A 161 9.95 -12.30 16.07
CA ARG A 161 10.39 -12.23 14.66
C ARG A 161 9.23 -11.75 13.81
N ILE A 162 9.44 -10.66 13.09
CA ILE A 162 8.48 -9.97 12.22
C ILE A 162 8.98 -10.06 10.77
#